data_ddb66c8849d8e9ded46e96993aebbac2
#
_entry.id   ddb66c8849d8e9ded46e96993aebbac2
#
_cell.length_a   1.000
_cell.length_b   1.000
_cell.length_c   1.000
_cell.angle_alpha   90.00
_cell.angle_beta   90.00
_cell.angle_gamma   90.00
#
_symmetry.space_group_name_H-M   'P 1'
#
loop_
_entity.id
_entity.type
_entity.pdbx_description
1 polymer ?
#
loop_
_entity_poly.entity_id
_entity_poly.type
_entity_poly.pdbx_seq_one_letter_code
_entity_poly.pdbx_strand_id
1 'polypeptide(L)'
;MASSMSLHEKRKKRNRHSLRKKSIGKLRLSVYKSNKHIYGQIIDDDEAMTLASASSLDGDIKKQYKNCGTKEVAGVVGKILAEMAVKKGITNVVFDRGGYVYHGRVKTLAEAARESGLKF
;
A
#
# COMPACT_ATOMS: atom_id res chain seq x y z
N MET A 1 15.19 -9.90 -28.77
CA MET A 1 15.91 -10.09 -27.50
C MET A 1 14.97 -9.78 -26.34
N ALA A 2 14.82 -10.71 -25.42
CA ALA A 2 14.06 -10.43 -24.21
C ALA A 2 14.83 -9.45 -23.34
N SER A 3 14.22 -8.33 -22.97
CA SER A 3 14.80 -7.43 -21.99
C SER A 3 14.82 -8.12 -20.63
N SER A 4 15.93 -8.08 -19.93
CA SER A 4 16.00 -8.62 -18.58
C SER A 4 15.19 -7.73 -17.63
N MET A 5 14.28 -8.35 -16.90
CA MET A 5 13.55 -7.68 -15.85
C MET A 5 14.46 -7.50 -14.63
N SER A 6 14.35 -6.37 -13.94
CA SER A 6 15.01 -6.17 -12.66
C SER A 6 14.50 -7.19 -11.63
N LEU A 7 15.28 -7.42 -10.58
CA LEU A 7 14.86 -8.30 -9.49
C LEU A 7 13.58 -7.78 -8.82
N HIS A 8 13.46 -6.45 -8.65
CA HIS A 8 12.26 -5.82 -8.11
C HIS A 8 11.02 -6.12 -8.97
N GLU A 9 11.12 -5.98 -10.28
CA GLU A 9 10.02 -6.26 -11.21
C GLU A 9 9.61 -7.73 -11.19
N LYS A 10 10.57 -8.66 -11.11
CA LYS A 10 10.30 -10.09 -10.99
C LYS A 10 9.55 -10.42 -9.70
N ARG A 11 9.95 -9.83 -8.57
CA ARG A 11 9.27 -10.01 -7.28
C ARG A 11 7.86 -9.46 -7.33
N LYS A 12 7.68 -8.27 -7.87
CA LYS A 12 6.39 -7.62 -8.06
C LYS A 12 5.43 -8.51 -8.87
N LYS A 13 5.90 -9.05 -9.99
CA LYS A 13 5.12 -9.92 -10.86
C LYS A 13 4.70 -11.21 -10.15
N ARG A 14 5.62 -11.86 -9.43
CA ARG A 14 5.33 -13.07 -8.66
C ARG A 14 4.33 -12.83 -7.55
N ASN A 15 4.49 -11.76 -6.79
CA ASN A 15 3.58 -11.40 -5.71
C ASN A 15 2.18 -11.13 -6.23
N ARG A 16 2.04 -10.39 -7.32
CA ARG A 16 0.74 -10.11 -7.95
C ARG A 16 0.07 -11.36 -8.49
N HIS A 17 0.84 -12.25 -9.12
CA HIS A 17 0.31 -13.53 -9.61
C HIS A 17 -0.24 -14.39 -8.47
N SER A 18 0.51 -14.49 -7.39
CA SER A 18 0.08 -15.22 -6.18
C SER A 18 -1.18 -14.61 -5.57
N LEU A 19 -1.26 -13.29 -5.48
CA LEU A 19 -2.41 -12.57 -4.93
C LEU A 19 -3.68 -12.76 -5.76
N ARG A 20 -3.57 -12.78 -7.08
CA ARG A 20 -4.72 -13.00 -7.97
C ARG A 20 -5.43 -14.31 -7.70
N LYS A 21 -4.69 -15.36 -7.35
CA LYS A 21 -5.27 -16.65 -7.00
C LYS A 21 -6.04 -16.61 -5.68
N LYS A 22 -5.63 -15.74 -4.75
CA LYS A 22 -6.20 -15.64 -3.41
C LYS A 22 -7.31 -14.59 -3.30
N SER A 23 -7.41 -13.67 -4.26
CA SER A 23 -8.13 -12.42 -4.09
C SER A 23 -9.30 -12.21 -5.04
N ILE A 24 -9.85 -13.27 -5.61
CA ILE A 24 -11.02 -13.13 -6.49
C ILE A 24 -12.13 -12.41 -5.72
N GLY A 25 -12.54 -11.25 -6.22
CA GLY A 25 -13.58 -10.42 -5.60
C GLY A 25 -13.12 -9.57 -4.43
N LYS A 26 -11.82 -9.55 -4.10
CA LYS A 26 -11.29 -8.72 -3.01
C LYS A 26 -10.57 -7.49 -3.54
N LEU A 27 -10.60 -6.42 -2.75
CA LEU A 27 -9.87 -5.20 -3.05
C LEU A 27 -8.39 -5.37 -2.68
N ARG A 28 -7.53 -4.65 -3.37
CA ARG A 28 -6.08 -4.75 -3.20
C ARG A 28 -5.53 -3.47 -2.58
N LEU A 29 -4.80 -3.62 -1.47
CA LEU A 29 -4.02 -2.53 -0.87
C LEU A 29 -2.63 -2.57 -1.48
N SER A 30 -2.32 -1.59 -2.30
CA SER A 30 -1.04 -1.47 -3.00
C SER A 30 -0.16 -0.41 -2.36
N VAL A 31 1.11 -0.72 -2.19
CA VAL A 31 2.11 0.20 -1.61
C VAL A 31 3.19 0.52 -2.64
N TYR A 32 3.55 1.78 -2.71
CA TYR A 32 4.69 2.25 -3.46
C TYR A 32 5.55 3.15 -2.58
N LYS A 33 6.85 3.02 -2.64
CA LYS A 33 7.76 3.88 -1.88
C LYS A 33 8.93 4.38 -2.73
N SER A 34 9.39 5.58 -2.40
CA SER A 34 10.66 6.13 -2.86
C SER A 34 11.52 6.45 -1.63
N ASN A 35 12.72 7.00 -1.84
CA ASN A 35 13.59 7.37 -0.72
C ASN A 35 12.94 8.38 0.24
N LYS A 36 12.15 9.30 -0.29
CA LYS A 36 11.59 10.42 0.48
C LYS A 36 10.11 10.25 0.84
N HIS A 37 9.40 9.39 0.14
CA HIS A 37 7.94 9.30 0.28
C HIS A 37 7.43 7.88 0.23
N ILE A 38 6.21 7.69 0.75
CA ILE A 38 5.50 6.42 0.67
C ILE A 38 4.03 6.69 0.32
N TYR A 39 3.45 5.78 -0.45
CA TYR A 39 2.08 5.87 -0.98
C TYR A 39 1.33 4.59 -0.71
N GLY A 40 0.06 4.70 -0.38
CA GLY A 40 -0.83 3.56 -0.27
C GLY A 40 -2.12 3.82 -1.04
N GLN A 41 -2.62 2.79 -1.69
CA GLN A 41 -3.86 2.85 -2.46
C GLN A 41 -4.68 1.59 -2.24
N ILE A 42 -6.01 1.75 -2.20
CA ILE A 42 -6.93 0.62 -2.24
C ILE A 42 -7.57 0.61 -3.60
N ILE A 43 -7.34 -0.45 -4.35
CA ILE A 43 -7.69 -0.58 -5.76
C ILE A 43 -8.70 -1.70 -5.94
N ASP A 44 -9.76 -1.40 -6.72
CA ASP A 44 -10.67 -2.40 -7.23
C ASP A 44 -10.22 -2.76 -8.65
N ASP A 45 -9.60 -3.93 -8.80
CA ASP A 45 -9.07 -4.37 -10.08
C ASP A 45 -10.18 -4.70 -11.08
N ASP A 46 -11.35 -5.12 -10.61
CA ASP A 46 -12.48 -5.45 -11.49
C ASP A 46 -13.05 -4.19 -12.15
N GLU A 47 -13.15 -3.10 -11.38
CA GLU A 47 -13.65 -1.81 -11.87
C GLU A 47 -12.54 -0.88 -12.35
N ALA A 48 -11.27 -1.28 -12.22
CA ALA A 48 -10.09 -0.47 -12.53
C ALA A 48 -10.12 0.91 -11.86
N MET A 49 -10.54 0.95 -10.58
CA MET A 49 -10.70 2.18 -9.81
C MET A 49 -9.87 2.18 -8.55
N THR A 50 -9.33 3.35 -8.19
CA THR A 50 -8.74 3.59 -6.89
C THR A 50 -9.82 4.12 -5.95
N LEU A 51 -10.15 3.37 -4.91
CA LEU A 51 -11.22 3.71 -3.98
C LEU A 51 -10.76 4.59 -2.82
N ALA A 52 -9.50 4.44 -2.40
CA ALA A 52 -8.90 5.27 -1.36
C ALA A 52 -7.41 5.38 -1.63
N SER A 53 -6.84 6.52 -1.30
CA SER A 53 -5.40 6.74 -1.42
C SER A 53 -4.89 7.67 -0.33
N ALA A 54 -3.68 7.44 0.12
CA ALA A 54 -2.98 8.31 1.06
C ALA A 54 -1.48 8.31 0.73
N SER A 55 -0.83 9.43 0.99
CA SER A 55 0.57 9.62 0.66
C SER A 55 1.24 10.53 1.68
N SER A 56 2.53 10.31 1.89
CA SER A 56 3.35 11.26 2.67
C SER A 56 3.49 12.62 1.98
N LEU A 57 3.08 12.74 0.72
CA LEU A 57 2.99 14.02 0.00
C LEU A 57 1.74 14.82 0.35
N ASP A 58 0.77 14.21 1.02
CA ASP A 58 -0.45 14.91 1.43
C ASP A 58 -0.09 16.11 2.31
N GLY A 59 -0.74 17.25 2.06
CA GLY A 59 -0.37 18.53 2.66
C GLY A 59 -0.29 18.51 4.18
N ASP A 60 -1.25 17.85 4.84
CA ASP A 60 -1.30 17.78 6.29
C ASP A 60 -0.12 17.01 6.87
N ILE A 61 0.27 15.90 6.24
CA ILE A 61 1.41 15.09 6.67
C ILE A 61 2.71 15.84 6.41
N LYS A 62 2.84 16.42 5.23
CA LYS A 62 4.04 17.16 4.83
C LYS A 62 4.33 18.34 5.72
N LYS A 63 3.29 19.01 6.24
CA LYS A 63 3.43 20.14 7.18
C LYS A 63 3.89 19.69 8.57
N GLN A 64 3.48 18.51 9.02
CA GLN A 64 3.79 17.99 10.34
C GLN A 64 5.18 17.36 10.45
N TYR A 65 5.70 16.81 9.36
CA TYR A 65 6.93 16.03 9.37
C TYR A 65 7.95 16.62 8.40
N LYS A 66 9.16 16.89 8.92
CA LYS A 66 10.27 17.38 8.10
C LYS A 66 10.80 16.31 7.16
N ASN A 67 10.83 15.06 7.63
CA ASN A 67 11.30 13.92 6.84
C ASN A 67 10.17 12.93 6.65
N CYS A 68 9.64 12.86 5.43
CA CYS A 68 8.53 11.98 5.09
C CYS A 68 8.98 10.55 4.71
N GLY A 69 10.27 10.27 4.74
CA GLY A 69 10.83 8.95 4.43
C GLY A 69 11.01 8.04 5.63
N THR A 70 10.34 8.31 6.76
CA THR A 70 10.49 7.56 8.01
C THR A 70 9.39 6.51 8.19
N LYS A 71 9.66 5.55 9.09
CA LYS A 71 8.66 4.56 9.51
C LYS A 71 7.45 5.22 10.18
N GLU A 72 7.69 6.27 10.97
CA GLU A 72 6.63 7.03 11.63
C GLU A 72 5.63 7.58 10.61
N VAL A 73 6.11 8.20 9.55
CA VAL A 73 5.26 8.74 8.49
C VAL A 73 4.55 7.62 7.74
N ALA A 74 5.22 6.50 7.50
CA ALA A 74 4.58 5.34 6.89
C ALA A 74 3.40 4.83 7.73
N GLY A 75 3.54 4.83 9.05
CA GLY A 75 2.44 4.48 9.97
C GLY A 75 1.27 5.45 9.86
N VAL A 76 1.55 6.75 9.77
CA VAL A 76 0.51 7.78 9.59
C VAL A 76 -0.24 7.57 8.27
N VAL A 77 0.47 7.30 7.18
CA VAL A 77 -0.14 7.03 5.88
C VAL A 77 -1.05 5.80 5.95
N GLY A 78 -0.58 4.71 6.58
CA GLY A 78 -1.38 3.49 6.75
C GLY A 78 -2.64 3.73 7.55
N LYS A 79 -2.55 4.49 8.63
CA LYS A 79 -3.70 4.84 9.48
C LYS A 79 -4.74 5.65 8.70
N ILE A 80 -4.32 6.69 8.00
CA ILE A 80 -5.22 7.55 7.22
C ILE A 80 -5.90 6.74 6.12
N LEU A 81 -5.14 5.91 5.40
CA LEU A 81 -5.66 5.07 4.34
C LEU A 81 -6.74 4.11 4.87
N ALA A 82 -6.47 3.46 5.99
CA ALA A 82 -7.41 2.54 6.61
C ALA A 82 -8.68 3.24 7.09
N GLU A 83 -8.55 4.43 7.70
CA GLU A 83 -9.70 5.22 8.14
C GLU A 83 -10.59 5.62 6.96
N MET A 84 -9.98 6.03 5.85
CA MET A 84 -10.72 6.36 4.64
C MET A 84 -11.49 5.14 4.09
N ALA A 85 -10.84 3.99 4.08
CA ALA A 85 -11.44 2.75 3.61
C ALA A 85 -12.61 2.31 4.49
N VAL A 86 -12.44 2.33 5.79
CA VAL A 86 -13.49 1.93 6.74
C VAL A 86 -14.70 2.85 6.63
N LYS A 87 -14.52 4.14 6.42
CA LYS A 87 -15.62 5.06 6.19
C LYS A 87 -16.43 4.73 4.94
N LYS A 88 -15.80 4.10 3.95
CA LYS A 88 -16.46 3.64 2.72
C LYS A 88 -17.00 2.23 2.83
N GLY A 89 -16.92 1.61 4.01
CA GLY A 89 -17.38 0.24 4.23
C GLY A 89 -16.40 -0.84 3.77
N ILE A 90 -15.15 -0.48 3.51
CA ILE A 90 -14.12 -1.42 3.08
C ILE A 90 -13.36 -1.91 4.31
N THR A 91 -13.36 -3.23 4.54
CA THR A 91 -12.61 -3.82 5.66
C THR A 91 -11.66 -4.92 5.19
N ASN A 92 -12.08 -5.76 4.24
CA ASN A 92 -11.28 -6.88 3.76
C ASN A 92 -10.52 -6.47 2.50
N VAL A 93 -9.19 -6.58 2.55
CA VAL A 93 -8.32 -6.28 1.42
C VAL A 93 -7.23 -7.33 1.32
N VAL A 94 -6.57 -7.42 0.17
CA VAL A 94 -5.37 -8.21 -0.03
C VAL A 94 -4.19 -7.26 -0.09
N PHE A 95 -3.15 -7.56 0.67
CA PHE A 95 -1.96 -6.69 0.72
C PHE A 95 -1.02 -7.01 -0.43
N ASP A 96 -0.81 -6.03 -1.32
CA ASP A 96 0.16 -6.11 -2.41
C ASP A 96 1.34 -5.18 -2.11
N ARG A 97 2.43 -5.76 -1.65
CA ARG A 97 3.68 -5.02 -1.37
C ARG A 97 4.49 -4.74 -2.65
N GLY A 98 4.02 -5.15 -3.81
CA GLY A 98 4.75 -5.03 -5.06
C GLY A 98 6.03 -5.88 -5.02
N GLY A 99 7.17 -5.29 -5.38
CA GLY A 99 8.47 -5.95 -5.30
C GLY A 99 9.23 -5.68 -4.00
N TYR A 100 8.62 -4.95 -3.05
CA TYR A 100 9.29 -4.60 -1.79
C TYR A 100 9.29 -5.75 -0.80
N VAL A 101 10.35 -5.83 0.00
CA VAL A 101 10.42 -6.76 1.11
C VAL A 101 9.49 -6.28 2.22
N TYR A 102 8.78 -7.20 2.89
CA TYR A 102 7.91 -6.86 4.02
C TYR A 102 8.74 -6.52 5.24
N HIS A 103 9.24 -5.28 5.26
CA HIS A 103 10.15 -4.78 6.27
C HIS A 103 10.12 -3.25 6.29
N GLY A 104 10.55 -2.66 7.39
CA GLY A 104 10.70 -1.21 7.52
C GLY A 104 9.40 -0.46 7.30
N ARG A 105 9.42 0.53 6.40
CA ARG A 105 8.28 1.39 6.12
C ARG A 105 7.06 0.64 5.59
N VAL A 106 7.27 -0.35 4.74
CA VAL A 106 6.18 -1.17 4.17
C VAL A 106 5.46 -1.93 5.29
N LYS A 107 6.21 -2.56 6.18
CA LYS A 107 5.66 -3.28 7.33
C LYS A 107 4.92 -2.34 8.27
N THR A 108 5.49 -1.18 8.57
CA THR A 108 4.87 -0.20 9.46
C THR A 108 3.55 0.32 8.92
N LEU A 109 3.50 0.61 7.61
CA LEU A 109 2.25 1.02 6.96
C LEU A 109 1.19 -0.08 7.07
N ALA A 110 1.56 -1.32 6.78
CA ALA A 110 0.64 -2.46 6.83
C ALA A 110 0.10 -2.70 8.25
N GLU A 111 0.97 -2.67 9.25
CA GLU A 111 0.55 -2.86 10.65
C GLU A 111 -0.38 -1.73 11.12
N ALA A 112 -0.07 -0.48 10.77
CA ALA A 112 -0.93 0.66 11.10
C ALA A 112 -2.31 0.54 10.45
N ALA A 113 -2.36 0.09 9.20
CA ALA A 113 -3.62 -0.15 8.51
C ALA A 113 -4.45 -1.24 9.18
N ARG A 114 -3.82 -2.32 9.62
CA ARG A 114 -4.49 -3.38 10.38
C ARG A 114 -5.05 -2.89 11.71
N GLU A 115 -4.27 -2.12 12.44
CA GLU A 115 -4.70 -1.52 13.72
C GLU A 115 -5.88 -0.57 13.55
N SER A 116 -6.00 0.06 12.40
CA SER A 116 -7.06 1.02 12.11
C SER A 116 -8.30 0.40 11.46
N GLY A 117 -8.36 -0.91 11.34
CA GLY A 117 -9.59 -1.62 10.97
C GLY A 117 -9.55 -2.44 9.69
N LEU A 118 -8.48 -2.40 8.92
CA LEU A 118 -8.36 -3.25 7.74
C LEU A 118 -7.95 -4.68 8.11
N LYS A 119 -8.48 -5.63 7.38
CA LYS A 119 -8.22 -7.07 7.57
C LYS A 119 -7.52 -7.64 6.35
N PHE A 120 -6.32 -8.12 6.55
CA PHE A 120 -5.55 -8.81 5.53
C PHE A 120 -4.42 -9.65 6.14
#